data_8c9d110494de88be13046c4967ab9417
#
_entry.id   8c9d110494de88be13046c4967ab9417
#
_cell.length_a   1.000
_cell.length_b   1.000
_cell.length_c   1.000
_cell.angle_alpha   90.00
_cell.angle_beta   90.00
_cell.angle_gamma   90.00
#
_symmetry.space_group_name_H-M   'P 1'
#
loop_
_entity.id
_entity.type
_entity.pdbx_description
1 polymer ?
#
loop_
_entity_poly.entity_id
_entity_poly.type
_entity_poly.pdbx_seq_one_letter_code
_entity_poly.pdbx_strand_id
1 'polypeptide(L)'
;MRHIHLASALALLIAAVGAASAQAPTETTVERSFRALPNKDTQIGVFLNVLPDCTSGPMPTIRLVTPPTAGKVIVKSAKVKATNYKSCLALEVPGFVAFYKSPPEFLGDDALTIEVKFAGGRTEIQKITVKVNGPGAQQRI
;
A
#
# COMPACT_ATOMS: atom_id res chain seq x y z
N MET A 1 2.90 -72.90 -42.91
CA MET A 1 2.36 -71.52 -42.93
C MET A 1 2.31 -71.02 -41.55
N ARG A 2 3.25 -70.12 -41.20
CA ARG A 2 3.36 -69.56 -39.83
C ARG A 2 3.18 -68.03 -39.94
N HIS A 3 2.09 -67.53 -39.42
CA HIS A 3 1.82 -66.11 -39.36
C HIS A 3 2.49 -65.54 -38.15
N ILE A 4 3.45 -64.63 -38.38
CA ILE A 4 4.14 -63.87 -37.33
C ILE A 4 3.37 -62.54 -37.19
N HIS A 5 2.69 -62.38 -36.09
CA HIS A 5 2.09 -61.08 -35.72
C HIS A 5 3.13 -60.22 -35.03
N LEU A 6 3.58 -59.15 -35.68
CA LEU A 6 4.33 -58.07 -35.06
C LEU A 6 3.36 -57.17 -34.32
N ALA A 7 3.42 -57.14 -33.00
CA ALA A 7 2.72 -56.18 -32.19
C ALA A 7 3.61 -54.94 -32.06
N SER A 8 3.22 -53.83 -32.68
CA SER A 8 3.85 -52.53 -32.50
C SER A 8 3.29 -51.89 -31.25
N ALA A 9 4.11 -51.79 -30.22
CA ALA A 9 3.82 -51.03 -29.01
C ALA A 9 4.09 -49.55 -29.28
N LEU A 10 3.01 -48.75 -29.36
CA LEU A 10 3.10 -47.31 -29.49
C LEU A 10 3.16 -46.72 -28.08
N ALA A 11 4.33 -46.27 -27.66
CA ALA A 11 4.50 -45.58 -26.39
C ALA A 11 4.06 -44.11 -26.53
N LEU A 12 2.91 -43.76 -25.94
CA LEU A 12 2.48 -42.36 -25.78
C LEU A 12 3.30 -41.70 -24.68
N LEU A 13 4.22 -40.81 -25.04
CA LEU A 13 4.83 -39.85 -24.13
C LEU A 13 3.82 -38.74 -23.86
N ILE A 14 3.19 -38.74 -22.68
CA ILE A 14 2.39 -37.65 -22.20
C ILE A 14 3.36 -36.60 -21.57
N ALA A 15 3.64 -35.56 -22.35
CA ALA A 15 4.34 -34.40 -21.80
C ALA A 15 3.38 -33.63 -20.87
N ALA A 16 3.60 -33.73 -19.56
CA ALA A 16 2.92 -32.91 -18.58
C ALA A 16 3.46 -31.48 -18.69
N VAL A 17 2.71 -30.63 -19.38
CA VAL A 17 2.96 -29.18 -19.37
C VAL A 17 2.51 -28.68 -18.02
N GLY A 18 3.47 -28.48 -17.09
CA GLY A 18 3.23 -27.82 -15.84
C GLY A 18 2.81 -26.37 -16.10
N ALA A 19 1.54 -26.05 -15.92
CA ALA A 19 1.08 -24.69 -15.94
C ALA A 19 1.68 -23.98 -14.71
N ALA A 20 2.68 -23.12 -14.93
CA ALA A 20 3.15 -22.20 -13.92
C ALA A 20 2.00 -21.22 -13.63
N SER A 21 1.34 -21.40 -12.50
CA SER A 21 0.34 -20.44 -12.01
C SER A 21 1.07 -19.15 -11.64
N ALA A 22 1.10 -18.19 -12.55
CA ALA A 22 1.50 -16.83 -12.22
C ALA A 22 0.46 -16.28 -11.23
N GLN A 23 0.89 -16.03 -9.98
CA GLN A 23 0.02 -15.40 -8.99
C GLN A 23 -0.27 -13.98 -9.45
N ALA A 24 -1.56 -13.65 -9.63
CA ALA A 24 -2.00 -12.31 -9.95
C ALA A 24 -1.60 -11.35 -8.81
N PRO A 25 -1.15 -10.11 -9.13
CA PRO A 25 -0.86 -9.11 -8.11
C PRO A 25 -2.12 -8.88 -7.25
N THR A 26 -1.94 -8.88 -5.93
CA THR A 26 -3.03 -8.62 -4.98
C THR A 26 -3.25 -7.13 -4.81
N GLU A 27 -4.49 -6.69 -5.00
CA GLU A 27 -4.92 -5.33 -4.72
C GLU A 27 -5.95 -5.32 -3.60
N THR A 28 -5.77 -4.45 -2.63
CA THR A 28 -6.70 -4.23 -1.54
C THR A 28 -7.08 -2.76 -1.46
N THR A 29 -8.33 -2.48 -1.07
CA THR A 29 -8.81 -1.13 -0.83
C THR A 29 -9.05 -0.95 0.66
N VAL A 30 -8.51 0.14 1.21
CA VAL A 30 -8.63 0.52 2.62
C VAL A 30 -9.23 1.91 2.71
N GLU A 31 -10.16 2.09 3.63
CA GLU A 31 -10.73 3.40 3.95
C GLU A 31 -10.12 3.94 5.24
N ARG A 32 -9.73 5.22 5.23
CA ARG A 32 -9.17 5.92 6.39
C ARG A 32 -9.82 7.27 6.55
N SER A 33 -9.91 7.72 7.79
CA SER A 33 -10.45 9.04 8.14
C SER A 33 -9.51 9.73 9.12
N PHE A 34 -9.25 11.00 8.86
CA PHE A 34 -8.39 11.84 9.70
C PHE A 34 -9.12 13.16 10.03
N ARG A 35 -8.75 13.73 11.16
CA ARG A 35 -9.17 15.08 11.55
C ARG A 35 -8.01 16.03 11.36
N ALA A 36 -8.28 17.20 10.83
CA ALA A 36 -7.28 18.23 10.59
C ALA A 36 -7.79 19.60 11.03
N LEU A 37 -6.85 20.45 11.39
CA LEU A 37 -7.09 21.88 11.57
C LEU A 37 -6.79 22.61 10.25
N PRO A 38 -7.48 23.71 9.95
CA PRO A 38 -7.18 24.50 8.76
C PRO A 38 -5.73 24.98 8.75
N ASN A 39 -5.11 24.96 7.57
CA ASN A 39 -3.76 25.43 7.34
C ASN A 39 -2.66 24.79 8.22
N LYS A 40 -2.91 23.56 8.68
CA LYS A 40 -1.97 22.76 9.46
C LYS A 40 -1.65 21.46 8.75
N ASP A 41 -0.37 21.07 8.78
CA ASP A 41 0.04 19.76 8.26
C ASP A 41 -0.55 18.67 9.16
N THR A 42 -1.24 17.72 8.52
CA THR A 42 -1.79 16.54 9.19
C THR A 42 -1.20 15.30 8.54
N GLN A 43 -0.55 14.47 9.34
CA GLN A 43 -0.02 13.20 8.86
C GLN A 43 -1.17 12.25 8.51
N ILE A 44 -1.21 11.80 7.27
CA ILE A 44 -2.24 10.91 6.75
C ILE A 44 -1.72 9.52 6.36
N GLY A 45 -0.42 9.30 6.40
CA GLY A 45 0.15 7.99 6.14
C GLY A 45 1.65 7.94 6.40
N VAL A 46 2.11 6.76 6.79
CA VAL A 46 3.52 6.39 6.89
C VAL A 46 3.71 5.11 6.10
N PHE A 47 4.66 5.11 5.17
CA PHE A 47 4.89 4.01 4.25
C PHE A 47 6.34 3.57 4.35
N LEU A 48 6.54 2.32 4.69
CA LEU A 48 7.87 1.74 4.85
C LEU A 48 7.83 0.26 4.49
N ASN A 49 9.00 -0.33 4.28
CA ASN A 49 9.13 -1.76 4.05
C ASN A 49 10.21 -2.30 5.00
N VAL A 50 9.79 -3.13 5.95
CA VAL A 50 10.65 -3.74 6.96
C VAL A 50 10.76 -5.22 6.66
N LEU A 51 12.00 -5.69 6.53
CA LEU A 51 12.30 -7.10 6.34
C LEU A 51 12.24 -7.85 7.68
N PRO A 52 12.16 -9.20 7.66
CA PRO A 52 12.09 -9.99 8.89
C PRO A 52 13.26 -9.80 9.86
N ASP A 53 14.43 -9.41 9.35
CA ASP A 53 15.63 -9.10 10.16
C ASP A 53 15.66 -7.66 10.71
N CYS A 54 14.55 -6.94 10.62
CA CYS A 54 14.38 -5.56 11.07
C CYS A 54 15.19 -4.51 10.28
N THR A 55 15.64 -4.87 9.10
CA THR A 55 16.26 -3.94 8.14
C THR A 55 15.26 -3.45 7.13
N SER A 56 15.61 -2.36 6.43
CA SER A 56 14.77 -1.81 5.36
C SER A 56 14.91 -2.65 4.08
N GLY A 57 13.76 -3.01 3.49
CA GLY A 57 13.68 -3.52 2.13
C GLY A 57 13.46 -2.39 1.12
N PRO A 58 13.20 -2.74 -0.17
CA PRO A 58 12.87 -1.75 -1.19
C PRO A 58 11.68 -0.89 -0.79
N MET A 59 11.79 0.42 -0.99
CA MET A 59 10.75 1.37 -0.63
C MET A 59 9.50 1.18 -1.48
N PRO A 60 8.30 1.34 -0.92
CA PRO A 60 7.07 1.34 -1.70
C PRO A 60 7.01 2.54 -2.64
N THR A 61 6.28 2.39 -3.74
CA THR A 61 5.96 3.50 -4.65
C THR A 61 4.61 4.08 -4.27
N ILE A 62 4.54 5.40 -4.15
CA ILE A 62 3.32 6.12 -3.75
C ILE A 62 2.86 7.00 -4.89
N ARG A 63 1.59 6.89 -5.25
CA ARG A 63 0.97 7.71 -6.28
C ARG A 63 -0.33 8.31 -5.78
N LEU A 64 -0.50 9.62 -5.97
CA LEU A 64 -1.77 10.29 -5.72
C LEU A 64 -2.70 10.05 -6.91
N VAL A 65 -3.68 9.18 -6.74
CA VAL A 65 -4.63 8.80 -7.80
C VAL A 65 -5.69 9.87 -7.97
N THR A 66 -6.28 10.31 -6.85
CA THR A 66 -7.27 11.38 -6.82
C THR A 66 -6.80 12.44 -5.83
N PRO A 67 -6.45 13.64 -6.30
CA PRO A 67 -6.05 14.70 -5.40
C PRO A 67 -7.23 15.20 -4.57
N PRO A 68 -6.98 15.78 -3.38
CA PRO A 68 -8.04 16.42 -2.62
C PRO A 68 -8.60 17.63 -3.37
N THR A 69 -9.87 17.96 -3.09
CA THR A 69 -10.56 19.07 -3.77
C THR A 69 -10.06 20.43 -3.27
N ALA A 70 -9.88 20.58 -1.97
CA ALA A 70 -9.50 21.84 -1.35
C ALA A 70 -8.03 21.90 -0.95
N GLY A 71 -7.52 20.84 -0.31
CA GLY A 71 -6.18 20.81 0.25
C GLY A 71 -5.10 20.31 -0.71
N LYS A 72 -3.91 20.11 -0.15
CA LYS A 72 -2.74 19.57 -0.85
C LYS A 72 -2.17 18.41 -0.06
N VAL A 73 -1.57 17.47 -0.79
CA VAL A 73 -0.83 16.34 -0.22
C VAL A 73 0.65 16.48 -0.59
N ILE A 74 1.50 16.33 0.41
CA ILE A 74 2.95 16.33 0.25
C ILE A 74 3.47 15.02 0.84
N VAL A 75 4.33 14.32 0.09
CA VAL A 75 5.02 13.12 0.55
C VAL A 75 6.48 13.47 0.77
N LYS A 76 6.97 13.19 1.98
CA LYS A 76 8.36 13.47 2.37
C LYS A 76 9.07 12.17 2.72
N SER A 77 10.35 12.06 2.37
CA SER A 77 11.24 11.03 2.88
C SER A 77 11.65 11.36 4.31
N ALA A 78 11.64 10.37 5.17
CA ALA A 78 12.05 10.53 6.57
C ALA A 78 12.64 9.22 7.12
N LYS A 79 13.44 9.33 8.18
CA LYS A 79 13.77 8.17 9.01
C LYS A 79 12.62 7.93 9.98
N VAL A 80 12.01 6.77 9.87
CA VAL A 80 10.89 6.36 10.72
C VAL A 80 11.44 5.55 11.88
N LYS A 81 11.15 6.00 13.09
CA LYS A 81 11.49 5.29 14.33
C LYS A 81 10.23 4.67 14.90
N ALA A 82 10.32 3.41 15.27
CA ALA A 82 9.23 2.70 15.92
C ALA A 82 9.77 1.75 16.99
N THR A 83 8.97 1.51 18.02
CA THR A 83 9.20 0.50 19.03
C THR A 83 8.14 -0.58 18.92
N ASN A 84 8.51 -1.83 19.17
CA ASN A 84 7.59 -2.97 19.11
C ASN A 84 6.85 -3.09 17.78
N TYR A 85 7.55 -2.81 16.68
CA TYR A 85 7.00 -3.01 15.34
C TYR A 85 7.11 -4.47 14.95
N LYS A 86 5.99 -5.20 14.99
CA LYS A 86 5.97 -6.66 14.79
C LYS A 86 6.96 -7.35 15.76
N SER A 87 7.95 -8.09 15.23
CA SER A 87 8.99 -8.74 16.02
C SER A 87 10.20 -7.85 16.30
N CYS A 88 10.19 -6.59 15.85
CA CYS A 88 11.30 -5.66 16.02
C CYS A 88 11.10 -4.81 17.27
N LEU A 89 12.00 -4.91 18.25
CA LEU A 89 11.93 -4.15 19.50
C LEU A 89 12.20 -2.65 19.28
N ALA A 90 13.18 -2.35 18.45
CA ALA A 90 13.52 -0.99 18.05
C ALA A 90 13.79 -0.96 16.54
N LEU A 91 13.25 0.03 15.86
CA LEU A 91 13.34 0.16 14.42
C LEU A 91 13.67 1.60 14.07
N GLU A 92 14.65 1.77 13.18
CA GLU A 92 14.93 3.03 12.52
C GLU A 92 15.23 2.76 11.05
N VAL A 93 14.27 3.07 10.17
CA VAL A 93 14.35 2.77 8.74
C VAL A 93 13.88 3.97 7.92
N PRO A 94 14.37 4.12 6.68
CA PRO A 94 13.82 5.12 5.78
C PRO A 94 12.36 4.79 5.46
N GLY A 95 11.56 5.83 5.31
CA GLY A 95 10.15 5.73 4.96
C GLY A 95 9.67 6.97 4.24
N PHE A 96 8.42 6.91 3.78
CA PHE A 96 7.70 8.06 3.28
C PHE A 96 6.60 8.45 4.27
N VAL A 97 6.44 9.74 4.49
CA VAL A 97 5.37 10.28 5.31
C VAL A 97 4.54 11.22 4.45
N ALA A 98 3.25 10.97 4.38
CA ALA A 98 2.30 11.80 3.64
C ALA A 98 1.60 12.76 4.59
N PHE A 99 1.53 14.03 4.18
CA PHE A 99 0.86 15.10 4.90
C PHE A 99 -0.21 15.73 4.05
N TYR A 100 -1.33 16.05 4.67
CA TYR A 100 -2.40 16.84 4.11
C TYR A 100 -2.41 18.22 4.76
N LYS A 101 -2.69 19.25 3.97
CA LYS A 101 -2.86 20.64 4.44
C LYS A 101 -3.98 21.30 3.67
N SER A 102 -4.96 21.83 4.39
CA SER A 102 -6.06 22.60 3.81
C SER A 102 -5.74 24.09 3.72
N PRO A 103 -6.47 24.86 2.88
CA PRO A 103 -6.44 26.32 2.95
C PRO A 103 -6.91 26.84 4.32
N PRO A 104 -6.50 28.05 4.74
CA PRO A 104 -6.84 28.59 6.06
C PRO A 104 -8.33 28.72 6.35
N GLU A 105 -9.12 29.01 5.32
CA GLU A 105 -10.56 29.26 5.43
C GLU A 105 -11.44 28.02 5.15
N PHE A 106 -10.83 26.91 4.77
CA PHE A 106 -11.58 25.69 4.46
C PHE A 106 -12.05 24.97 5.72
N LEU A 107 -13.34 24.68 5.79
CA LEU A 107 -13.96 23.80 6.79
C LEU A 107 -14.83 22.78 6.08
N GLY A 108 -14.83 21.54 6.55
CA GLY A 108 -15.61 20.46 6.00
C GLY A 108 -14.78 19.25 5.62
N ASP A 109 -15.36 18.37 4.84
CA ASP A 109 -14.73 17.14 4.41
C ASP A 109 -14.00 17.33 3.08
N ASP A 110 -12.80 16.78 3.01
CA ASP A 110 -12.01 16.64 1.80
C ASP A 110 -11.68 15.17 1.59
N ALA A 111 -11.57 14.72 0.36
CA ALA A 111 -11.32 13.33 0.04
C ALA A 111 -10.21 13.20 -0.99
N LEU A 112 -9.38 12.18 -0.81
CA LEU A 112 -8.27 11.86 -1.71
C LEU A 112 -8.07 10.35 -1.80
N THR A 113 -7.37 9.90 -2.82
CA THR A 113 -7.01 8.49 -3.00
C THR A 113 -5.53 8.35 -3.29
N ILE A 114 -4.86 7.51 -2.52
CA ILE A 114 -3.45 7.17 -2.69
C ILE A 114 -3.34 5.71 -3.10
N GLU A 115 -2.50 5.42 -4.08
CA GLU A 115 -2.08 4.07 -4.42
C GLU A 115 -0.68 3.83 -3.86
N VAL A 116 -0.52 2.72 -3.13
CA VAL A 116 0.76 2.28 -2.58
C VAL A 116 1.11 0.93 -3.18
N LYS A 117 2.21 0.87 -3.91
CA LYS A 117 2.75 -0.40 -4.46
C LYS A 117 3.93 -0.84 -3.61
N PHE A 118 3.78 -1.98 -2.97
CA PHE A 118 4.84 -2.58 -2.17
C PHE A 118 5.71 -3.50 -3.02
N ALA A 119 6.95 -3.66 -2.62
CA ALA A 119 7.81 -4.69 -3.16
C ALA A 119 7.15 -6.06 -2.97
N GLY A 120 7.17 -6.91 -4.00
CA GLY A 120 6.47 -8.20 -3.98
C GLY A 120 5.10 -8.21 -4.66
N GLY A 121 4.65 -7.09 -5.23
CA GLY A 121 3.47 -7.01 -6.10
C GLY A 121 2.15 -6.72 -5.39
N ARG A 122 2.17 -6.46 -4.08
CA ARG A 122 0.97 -6.05 -3.36
C ARG A 122 0.70 -4.56 -3.60
N THR A 123 -0.52 -4.23 -3.98
CA THR A 123 -1.00 -2.85 -4.15
C THR A 123 -2.10 -2.57 -3.15
N GLU A 124 -2.03 -1.43 -2.48
CA GLU A 124 -3.04 -0.95 -1.57
C GLU A 124 -3.60 0.38 -2.07
N ILE A 125 -4.92 0.45 -2.24
CA ILE A 125 -5.63 1.68 -2.57
C ILE A 125 -6.20 2.24 -1.27
N GLN A 126 -5.74 3.41 -0.87
CA GLN A 126 -6.23 4.10 0.33
C GLN A 126 -7.17 5.22 -0.07
N LYS A 127 -8.45 5.07 0.29
CA LYS A 127 -9.45 6.13 0.19
C LYS A 127 -9.48 6.89 1.51
N ILE A 128 -9.07 8.15 1.47
CA ILE A 128 -8.84 8.96 2.65
C ILE A 128 -9.83 10.11 2.68
N THR A 129 -10.55 10.23 3.79
CA THR A 129 -11.39 11.38 4.11
C THR A 129 -10.71 12.20 5.20
N VAL A 130 -10.56 13.48 4.98
CA VAL A 130 -10.02 14.42 5.96
C VAL A 130 -11.12 15.38 6.39
N LYS A 131 -11.47 15.32 7.67
CA LYS A 131 -12.44 16.25 8.29
C LYS A 131 -11.69 17.44 8.84
N VAL A 132 -11.86 18.57 8.18
CA VAL A 132 -11.20 19.83 8.57
C VAL A 132 -12.17 20.63 9.42
N ASN A 133 -11.84 20.80 10.69
CA ASN A 133 -12.66 21.51 11.68
C ASN A 133 -11.85 22.65 12.30
N GLY A 134 -12.58 23.71 12.65
CA GLY A 134 -11.98 24.82 13.41
C GLY A 134 -11.57 24.41 14.82
N PRO A 135 -10.70 25.20 15.49
CA PRO A 135 -10.13 24.85 16.79
C PRO A 135 -11.16 24.58 17.90
N GLY A 136 -12.35 25.17 17.82
CA GLY A 136 -13.42 24.99 18.81
C GLY A 136 -14.24 23.71 18.66
N ALA A 137 -14.17 23.03 17.51
CA ALA A 137 -15.01 21.85 17.21
C ALA A 137 -14.56 20.59 17.95
N GLN A 138 -13.32 20.54 18.42
CA GLN A 138 -12.76 19.39 19.15
C GLN A 138 -13.07 19.41 20.66
N GLN A 139 -13.62 20.49 21.19
CA GLN A 139 -13.90 20.67 22.63
C GLN A 139 -15.36 20.44 23.00
N ARG A 140 -16.23 20.13 22.05
CA ARG A 140 -17.64 19.81 22.34
C ARG A 140 -17.76 18.33 22.65
N ILE A 141 -17.93 18.06 23.88
CA ILE A 141 -18.32 16.74 24.38
C ILE A 141 -19.83 16.60 24.24
#